data_ff968ac63339eec70d934d80b3e21d5d
#
_entry.id   ff968ac63339eec70d934d80b3e21d5d
#
_cell.length_a   1.000
_cell.length_b   1.000
_cell.length_c   1.000
_cell.angle_alpha   90.00
_cell.angle_beta   90.00
_cell.angle_gamma   90.00
#
_symmetry.space_group_name_H-M   'P 1'
#
loop_
_entity.id
_entity.type
_entity.pdbx_description
1 polymer ?
#
loop_
_entity_poly.entity_id
_entity_poly.type
_entity_poly.pdbx_seq_one_letter_code
_entity_poly.pdbx_strand_id
1 'polypeptide(L)'
;VRAIILGCLFGLTACGGSAAEPARAPAPVAAKPPAAAPTARASVTTLHRSDVVSVVDSGFGNFLQRVAVEASLADGRFRGWTILDLQPTAFWAAVDLKPGDVVESVNGLPIERETEAWDAFESLRTAGELRIAYVRNGTERTLAYRIVD
;
A
#
# COMPACT_ATOMS: atom_id res chain seq x y z
N VAL A 1 18.32 12.36 -49.11
CA VAL A 1 17.79 12.80 -50.39
C VAL A 1 16.41 13.33 -50.16
N ARG A 2 16.26 14.69 -50.04
CA ARG A 2 15.43 15.60 -50.86
C ARG A 2 13.94 15.28 -50.78
N ALA A 3 12.99 16.17 -50.61
CA ALA A 3 12.81 17.62 -50.82
C ALA A 3 11.46 17.99 -50.19
N ILE A 4 11.28 19.11 -49.46
CA ILE A 4 10.83 20.44 -49.87
C ILE A 4 9.56 20.44 -50.73
N ILE A 5 8.54 21.14 -50.30
CA ILE A 5 7.59 22.07 -50.94
C ILE A 5 6.55 22.44 -49.86
N LEU A 6 6.49 23.59 -49.28
CA LEU A 6 6.26 24.99 -49.68
C LEU A 6 4.89 25.23 -50.35
N GLY A 7 4.08 26.06 -49.77
CA GLY A 7 2.88 26.67 -50.34
C GLY A 7 1.94 27.13 -49.25
N CYS A 8 2.00 28.36 -48.74
CA CYS A 8 1.33 29.59 -49.18
C CYS A 8 -0.19 29.42 -49.30
N LEU A 9 -1.07 30.23 -48.88
CA LEU A 9 -1.15 31.66 -48.51
C LEU A 9 -2.63 32.00 -48.22
N PHE A 10 -2.89 32.96 -47.37
CA PHE A 10 -4.04 33.90 -47.38
C PHE A 10 -5.46 33.47 -47.03
N GLY A 11 -6.04 34.21 -46.09
CA GLY A 11 -7.44 34.42 -45.88
C GLY A 11 -7.72 35.20 -44.61
N LEU A 12 -7.54 36.54 -44.63
CA LEU A 12 -8.15 37.50 -43.67
C LEU A 12 -9.64 37.59 -43.94
N THR A 13 -10.42 37.65 -42.87
CA THR A 13 -11.61 38.54 -42.66
C THR A 13 -12.20 38.15 -41.29
N ALA A 14 -12.11 38.96 -40.29
CA ALA A 14 -12.87 40.15 -39.91
C ALA A 14 -14.14 39.86 -39.13
N CYS A 15 -14.10 40.39 -37.89
CA CYS A 15 -15.18 41.01 -37.08
C CYS A 15 -16.43 40.22 -36.69
N GLY A 16 -16.62 40.20 -35.40
CA GLY A 16 -17.94 40.47 -34.88
C GLY A 16 -18.40 39.56 -33.75
N GLY A 17 -18.60 40.10 -32.57
CA GLY A 17 -19.51 39.52 -31.62
C GLY A 17 -18.94 39.22 -30.23
N SER A 18 -18.79 40.27 -29.45
CA SER A 18 -18.81 40.15 -27.99
C SER A 18 -20.10 39.46 -27.54
N ALA A 19 -19.95 38.29 -26.95
CA ALA A 19 -20.90 37.81 -25.98
C ALA A 19 -20.08 37.24 -24.85
N ALA A 20 -20.00 37.97 -23.76
CA ALA A 20 -19.43 37.47 -22.51
C ALA A 20 -20.33 36.33 -22.03
N GLU A 21 -19.84 35.12 -22.22
CA GLU A 21 -20.42 33.95 -21.58
C GLU A 21 -19.96 33.94 -20.12
N PRO A 22 -20.88 33.89 -19.15
CA PRO A 22 -20.51 33.90 -17.75
C PRO A 22 -19.71 32.64 -17.45
N ALA A 23 -18.51 32.85 -16.93
CA ALA A 23 -17.64 31.80 -16.43
C ALA A 23 -18.45 30.85 -15.54
N ARG A 24 -18.75 29.68 -16.10
CA ARG A 24 -19.28 28.54 -15.34
C ARG A 24 -18.20 28.12 -14.36
N ALA A 25 -18.42 28.43 -13.10
CA ALA A 25 -17.59 27.96 -12.01
C ALA A 25 -17.41 26.43 -12.15
N PRO A 26 -16.19 25.91 -12.03
CA PRO A 26 -16.01 24.47 -12.02
C PRO A 26 -16.82 23.89 -10.86
N ALA A 27 -17.74 23.00 -11.18
CA ALA A 27 -18.46 22.24 -10.19
C ALA A 27 -17.44 21.55 -9.27
N PRO A 28 -17.68 21.52 -7.95
CA PRO A 28 -16.81 20.78 -7.06
C PRO A 28 -16.80 19.33 -7.52
N VAL A 29 -15.62 18.85 -7.87
CA VAL A 29 -15.38 17.42 -8.14
C VAL A 29 -15.76 16.73 -6.85
N ALA A 30 -16.91 16.05 -6.86
CA ALA A 30 -17.31 15.20 -5.76
C ALA A 30 -16.18 14.19 -5.57
N ALA A 31 -15.44 14.35 -4.49
CA ALA A 31 -14.46 13.36 -4.06
C ALA A 31 -15.22 12.04 -3.92
N LYS A 32 -14.89 11.10 -4.79
CA LYS A 32 -15.41 9.74 -4.71
C LYS A 32 -15.12 9.27 -3.28
N PRO A 33 -16.12 8.85 -2.51
CA PRO A 33 -15.86 8.29 -1.19
C PRO A 33 -14.85 7.16 -1.34
N PRO A 34 -13.88 7.02 -0.44
CA PRO A 34 -13.00 5.87 -0.48
C PRO A 34 -13.88 4.62 -0.49
N ALA A 35 -13.69 3.79 -1.50
CA ALA A 35 -14.42 2.55 -1.63
C ALA A 35 -14.27 1.82 -0.30
N ALA A 36 -15.41 1.55 0.35
CA ALA A 36 -15.43 0.76 1.57
C ALA A 36 -14.71 -0.55 1.25
N ALA A 37 -13.56 -0.76 1.90
CA ALA A 37 -12.82 -2.00 1.79
C ALA A 37 -13.78 -3.15 2.09
N PRO A 38 -13.76 -4.24 1.32
CA PRO A 38 -14.57 -5.40 1.61
C PRO A 38 -14.22 -5.88 3.01
N THR A 39 -15.19 -5.81 3.90
CA THR A 39 -15.08 -6.28 5.26
C THR A 39 -15.01 -7.81 5.23
N ALA A 40 -13.86 -8.36 4.85
CA ALA A 40 -13.55 -9.72 5.20
C ALA A 40 -13.57 -9.76 6.74
N ARG A 41 -14.48 -10.53 7.30
CA ARG A 41 -14.58 -10.73 8.75
C ARG A 41 -13.22 -11.21 9.23
N ALA A 42 -12.43 -10.27 9.75
CA ALA A 42 -11.18 -10.57 10.42
C ALA A 42 -11.54 -11.41 11.63
N SER A 43 -11.06 -12.63 11.67
CA SER A 43 -11.02 -13.39 12.91
C SER A 43 -10.12 -12.59 13.84
N VAL A 44 -10.70 -11.90 14.82
CA VAL A 44 -9.94 -11.08 15.77
C VAL A 44 -9.16 -12.05 16.66
N THR A 45 -7.95 -12.34 16.27
CA THR A 45 -6.99 -13.05 17.12
C THR A 45 -6.32 -12.01 17.99
N THR A 46 -6.10 -12.36 19.25
CA THR A 46 -5.49 -11.48 20.25
C THR A 46 -4.01 -11.81 20.35
N LEU A 47 -3.17 -10.77 20.36
CA LEU A 47 -1.73 -10.86 20.65
C LEU A 47 -1.46 -10.25 22.02
N HIS A 48 -0.56 -10.83 22.81
CA HIS A 48 -0.12 -10.23 24.06
C HIS A 48 0.95 -9.17 23.79
N ARG A 49 0.81 -8.03 24.46
CA ARG A 49 1.76 -6.93 24.34
C ARG A 49 3.19 -7.36 24.70
N SER A 50 3.33 -8.19 25.73
CA SER A 50 4.64 -8.75 26.13
C SER A 50 5.34 -9.46 24.97
N ASP A 51 4.58 -10.21 24.16
CA ASP A 51 5.13 -10.96 23.02
C ASP A 51 5.53 -10.01 21.90
N VAL A 52 4.67 -9.05 21.59
CA VAL A 52 4.95 -8.02 20.56
C VAL A 52 6.18 -7.20 20.95
N VAL A 53 6.24 -6.70 22.19
CA VAL A 53 7.37 -5.91 22.69
C VAL A 53 8.65 -6.74 22.68
N SER A 54 8.60 -8.01 23.10
CA SER A 54 9.76 -8.91 23.05
C SER A 54 10.31 -9.09 21.64
N VAL A 55 9.43 -9.14 20.64
CA VAL A 55 9.84 -9.21 19.24
C VAL A 55 10.50 -7.91 18.79
N VAL A 56 9.90 -6.75 19.12
CA VAL A 56 10.47 -5.44 18.78
C VAL A 56 11.80 -5.23 19.49
N ASP A 57 11.92 -5.58 20.77
CA ASP A 57 13.16 -5.47 21.55
C ASP A 57 14.27 -6.40 21.04
N SER A 58 13.92 -7.53 20.42
CA SER A 58 14.90 -8.39 19.77
C SER A 58 15.57 -7.74 18.54
N GLY A 59 14.96 -6.68 18.03
CA GLY A 59 15.45 -5.87 16.92
C GLY A 59 15.00 -6.35 15.54
N PHE A 60 14.87 -5.38 14.63
CA PHE A 60 14.39 -5.58 13.26
C PHE A 60 15.22 -6.59 12.48
N GLY A 61 16.56 -6.54 12.61
CA GLY A 61 17.46 -7.51 11.97
C GLY A 61 17.19 -8.95 12.38
N ASN A 62 16.91 -9.20 13.66
CA ASN A 62 16.54 -10.53 14.15
C ASN A 62 15.14 -10.95 13.66
N PHE A 63 14.22 -10.00 13.51
CA PHE A 63 12.92 -10.28 12.91
C PHE A 63 13.07 -10.71 11.44
N LEU A 64 13.88 -9.99 10.66
CA LEU A 64 14.13 -10.32 9.25
C LEU A 64 14.78 -11.69 9.04
N GLN A 65 15.51 -12.22 10.04
CA GLN A 65 16.06 -13.59 9.96
C GLN A 65 14.98 -14.68 10.09
N ARG A 66 13.77 -14.30 10.52
CA ARG A 66 12.63 -15.21 10.72
C ARG A 66 11.65 -15.24 9.55
N VAL A 67 11.85 -14.38 8.58
CA VAL A 67 11.01 -14.29 7.39
C VAL A 67 11.86 -14.12 6.15
N ALA A 68 11.71 -15.02 5.18
CA ALA A 68 12.30 -14.84 3.86
C ALA A 68 11.30 -14.13 2.96
N VAL A 69 11.69 -13.01 2.38
CA VAL A 69 10.83 -12.20 1.51
C VAL A 69 11.52 -11.83 0.22
N GLU A 70 10.72 -11.60 -0.81
CA GLU A 70 11.14 -11.10 -2.12
C GLU A 70 10.24 -9.92 -2.54
N ALA A 71 10.83 -8.91 -3.18
CA ALA A 71 10.05 -7.76 -3.67
C ALA A 71 9.09 -8.18 -4.78
N SER A 72 7.81 -7.92 -4.58
CA SER A 72 6.77 -8.08 -5.59
C SER A 72 6.57 -6.77 -6.33
N LEU A 73 6.64 -6.82 -7.65
CA LEU A 73 6.44 -5.67 -8.52
C LEU A 73 5.18 -5.87 -9.38
N ALA A 74 4.40 -4.82 -9.55
CA ALA A 74 3.30 -4.74 -10.50
C ALA A 74 3.53 -3.53 -11.41
N ASP A 75 3.56 -3.73 -12.72
CA ASP A 75 3.83 -2.69 -13.71
C ASP A 75 5.13 -1.91 -13.44
N GLY A 76 6.16 -2.60 -12.94
CA GLY A 76 7.46 -2.01 -12.60
C GLY A 76 7.47 -1.16 -11.32
N ARG A 77 6.38 -1.18 -10.54
CA ARG A 77 6.29 -0.49 -9.25
C ARG A 77 6.24 -1.49 -8.12
N PHE A 78 6.80 -1.12 -6.99
CA PHE A 78 6.72 -1.92 -5.79
C PHE A 78 5.25 -2.10 -5.37
N ARG A 79 4.86 -3.33 -5.13
CA ARG A 79 3.53 -3.70 -4.66
C ARG A 79 3.56 -4.16 -3.21
N GLY A 80 4.58 -4.90 -2.83
CA GLY A 80 4.70 -5.46 -1.50
C GLY A 80 5.82 -6.48 -1.42
N TRP A 81 5.93 -7.14 -0.28
CA TRP A 81 6.90 -8.21 -0.05
C TRP A 81 6.22 -9.57 -0.11
N THR A 82 6.60 -10.38 -1.08
CA THR A 82 6.16 -11.78 -1.17
C THR A 82 6.86 -12.59 -0.10
N ILE A 83 6.10 -13.27 0.74
CA ILE A 83 6.64 -14.18 1.75
C ILE A 83 7.07 -15.46 1.04
N LEU A 84 8.35 -15.83 1.17
CA LEU A 84 8.89 -17.08 0.65
C LEU A 84 8.89 -18.16 1.72
N ASP A 85 9.27 -17.81 2.95
CA ASP A 85 9.33 -18.74 4.07
C ASP A 85 9.16 -18.02 5.41
N LEU A 86 8.69 -18.75 6.42
CA LEU A 86 8.41 -18.27 7.78
C LEU A 86 9.02 -19.25 8.79
N GLN A 87 10.09 -18.83 9.48
CA GLN A 87 10.84 -19.65 10.41
C GLN A 87 11.06 -18.93 11.76
N PRO A 88 11.01 -19.62 12.90
CA PRO A 88 10.43 -20.96 13.09
C PRO A 88 8.90 -20.91 13.02
N THR A 89 8.29 -21.99 12.58
CA THR A 89 6.82 -22.07 12.41
C THR A 89 6.06 -21.71 13.69
N ALA A 90 6.58 -22.08 14.87
CA ALA A 90 5.98 -21.78 16.16
C ALA A 90 5.86 -20.28 16.43
N PHE A 91 6.82 -19.47 15.98
CA PHE A 91 6.78 -18.00 16.12
C PHE A 91 5.62 -17.39 15.34
N TRP A 92 5.34 -17.92 14.15
CA TRP A 92 4.30 -17.43 13.26
C TRP A 92 2.92 -18.05 13.49
N ALA A 93 2.80 -19.00 14.42
CA ALA A 93 1.56 -19.74 14.68
C ALA A 93 0.38 -18.84 15.10
N ALA A 94 0.67 -17.68 15.71
CA ALA A 94 -0.35 -16.70 16.10
C ALA A 94 -0.80 -15.79 14.95
N VAL A 95 -0.07 -15.78 13.82
CA VAL A 95 -0.32 -14.89 12.67
C VAL A 95 -0.64 -15.73 11.43
N ASP A 96 -1.81 -15.55 10.83
CA ASP A 96 -2.22 -16.30 9.62
C ASP A 96 -1.58 -15.72 8.35
N LEU A 97 -0.23 -15.64 8.34
CA LEU A 97 0.55 -15.39 7.13
C LEU A 97 1.10 -16.71 6.60
N LYS A 98 1.24 -16.80 5.28
CA LYS A 98 1.68 -18.02 4.59
C LYS A 98 2.66 -17.68 3.47
N PRO A 99 3.56 -18.60 3.13
CA PRO A 99 4.31 -18.49 1.90
C PRO A 99 3.41 -18.26 0.70
N GLY A 100 3.77 -17.31 -0.16
CA GLY A 100 2.99 -16.85 -1.30
C GLY A 100 2.10 -15.62 -1.03
N ASP A 101 1.94 -15.18 0.23
CA ASP A 101 1.27 -13.92 0.53
C ASP A 101 2.17 -12.74 0.15
N VAL A 102 1.58 -11.68 -0.38
CA VAL A 102 2.27 -10.42 -0.67
C VAL A 102 1.83 -9.38 0.36
N VAL A 103 2.70 -9.02 1.29
CA VAL A 103 2.43 -8.00 2.32
C VAL A 103 2.65 -6.61 1.73
N GLU A 104 1.64 -5.76 1.79
CA GLU A 104 1.65 -4.42 1.18
C GLU A 104 1.88 -3.30 2.22
N SER A 105 1.32 -3.46 3.41
CA SER A 105 1.48 -2.47 4.50
C SER A 105 1.24 -3.08 5.87
N VAL A 106 1.76 -2.41 6.90
CA VAL A 106 1.57 -2.75 8.32
C VAL A 106 1.03 -1.51 9.03
N ASN A 107 -0.12 -1.64 9.71
CA ASN A 107 -0.85 -0.54 10.36
C ASN A 107 -1.09 0.68 9.45
N GLY A 108 -1.24 0.44 8.13
CA GLY A 108 -1.37 1.49 7.13
C GLY A 108 -0.08 2.21 6.77
N LEU A 109 1.05 1.82 7.36
CA LEU A 109 2.37 2.34 7.01
C LEU A 109 2.94 1.56 5.83
N PRO A 110 3.54 2.25 4.84
CA PRO A 110 4.24 1.59 3.75
C PRO A 110 5.47 0.84 4.29
N ILE A 111 5.90 -0.17 3.55
CA ILE A 111 7.05 -1.00 3.91
C ILE A 111 7.99 -1.20 2.70
N GLU A 112 7.92 -0.31 1.71
CA GLU A 112 8.73 -0.41 0.51
C GLU A 112 10.21 -0.24 0.79
N ARG A 113 10.54 0.76 1.62
CA ARG A 113 11.91 1.08 2.00
C ARG A 113 12.23 0.48 3.37
N GLU A 114 13.49 0.15 3.57
CA GLU A 114 13.95 -0.39 4.85
C GLU A 114 13.62 0.53 6.03
N THR A 115 13.76 1.85 5.86
CA THR A 115 13.40 2.84 6.89
C THR A 115 11.92 2.85 7.21
N GLU A 116 11.06 2.72 6.20
CA GLU A 116 9.61 2.64 6.38
C GLU A 116 9.20 1.35 7.10
N ALA A 117 9.80 0.22 6.69
CA ALA A 117 9.59 -1.06 7.34
C ALA A 117 10.07 -1.06 8.80
N TRP A 118 11.21 -0.39 9.06
CA TRP A 118 11.71 -0.16 10.42
C TRP A 118 10.70 0.66 11.25
N ASP A 119 10.23 1.79 10.72
CA ASP A 119 9.28 2.66 11.42
C ASP A 119 7.97 1.92 11.71
N ALA A 120 7.46 1.16 10.74
CA ALA A 120 6.28 0.32 10.91
C ALA A 120 6.50 -0.73 12.02
N PHE A 121 7.67 -1.37 12.06
CA PHE A 121 8.04 -2.36 13.07
C PHE A 121 8.14 -1.74 14.48
N GLU A 122 8.85 -0.61 14.63
CA GLU A 122 8.98 0.08 15.92
C GLU A 122 7.63 0.61 16.43
N SER A 123 6.73 1.02 15.54
CA SER A 123 5.40 1.50 15.91
C SER A 123 4.56 0.45 16.66
N LEU A 124 4.86 -0.84 16.46
CA LEU A 124 4.16 -1.94 17.12
C LEU A 124 4.36 -1.95 18.63
N ARG A 125 5.44 -1.37 19.13
CA ARG A 125 5.76 -1.28 20.58
C ARG A 125 4.62 -0.66 21.38
N THR A 126 3.96 0.35 20.82
CA THR A 126 2.89 1.10 21.48
C THR A 126 1.53 0.94 20.81
N ALA A 127 1.46 0.19 19.72
CA ALA A 127 0.23 -0.02 18.97
C ALA A 127 -0.81 -0.79 19.82
N GLY A 128 -2.09 -0.44 19.68
CA GLY A 128 -3.21 -1.19 20.24
C GLY A 128 -3.69 -2.33 19.36
N GLU A 129 -3.22 -2.36 18.12
CA GLU A 129 -3.56 -3.40 17.14
C GLU A 129 -2.42 -3.61 16.14
N LEU A 130 -2.38 -4.78 15.55
CA LEU A 130 -1.56 -5.10 14.40
C LEU A 130 -2.50 -5.35 13.21
N ARG A 131 -2.40 -4.52 12.18
CA ARG A 131 -3.09 -4.70 10.90
C ARG A 131 -2.07 -4.97 9.81
N ILE A 132 -2.30 -6.02 9.05
CA ILE A 132 -1.45 -6.38 7.92
C ILE A 132 -2.32 -6.42 6.68
N ALA A 133 -2.10 -5.49 5.74
CA ALA A 133 -2.71 -5.58 4.42
C ALA A 133 -1.85 -6.47 3.54
N TYR A 134 -2.46 -7.44 2.90
CA TYR A 134 -1.77 -8.41 2.07
C TYR A 134 -2.64 -8.96 0.95
N VAL A 135 -2.01 -9.51 -0.06
CA VAL A 135 -2.67 -10.19 -1.19
C VAL A 135 -2.40 -11.68 -1.09
N ARG A 136 -3.46 -12.48 -1.13
CA ARG A 136 -3.40 -13.95 -1.21
C ARG A 136 -4.19 -14.43 -2.41
N ASN A 137 -3.53 -15.13 -3.33
CA ASN A 137 -4.14 -15.63 -4.57
C ASN A 137 -4.81 -14.50 -5.38
N GLY A 138 -4.17 -13.34 -5.50
CA GLY A 138 -4.69 -12.19 -6.23
C GLY A 138 -5.84 -11.43 -5.53
N THR A 139 -6.21 -11.83 -4.31
CA THR A 139 -7.27 -11.18 -3.52
C THR A 139 -6.67 -10.39 -2.37
N GLU A 140 -6.98 -9.11 -2.30
CA GLU A 140 -6.60 -8.23 -1.18
C GLU A 140 -7.33 -8.66 0.09
N ARG A 141 -6.60 -8.73 1.18
CA ARG A 141 -7.07 -9.14 2.50
C ARG A 141 -6.40 -8.30 3.59
N THR A 142 -7.01 -8.29 4.76
CA THR A 142 -6.42 -7.66 5.95
C THR A 142 -6.50 -8.62 7.11
N LEU A 143 -5.39 -8.87 7.75
CA LEU A 143 -5.34 -9.47 9.08
C LEU A 143 -5.43 -8.34 10.11
N ALA A 144 -6.17 -8.56 11.17
CA ALA A 144 -6.28 -7.62 12.29
C ALA A 144 -6.20 -8.38 13.61
N TYR A 145 -5.26 -8.00 14.44
CA TYR A 145 -5.01 -8.57 15.76
C TYR A 145 -5.10 -7.46 16.79
N ARG A 146 -5.86 -7.68 17.84
CA ARG A 146 -5.87 -6.77 18.99
C ARG A 146 -4.66 -7.06 19.87
N ILE A 147 -3.92 -6.04 20.26
CA ILE A 147 -2.82 -6.15 21.20
C ILE A 147 -3.37 -5.82 22.59
N VAL A 148 -3.28 -6.78 23.50
CA VAL A 148 -3.76 -6.67 24.88
C VAL A 148 -2.61 -6.88 25.86
N ASP A 149 -2.71 -6.29 27.05
CA ASP A 149 -1.75 -6.40 28.13
C ASP A 149 -1.85 -7.76 28.83
#